data_7533a41361efa74e918b8748cdce9a16
#
_entry.id   7533a41361efa74e918b8748cdce9a16
#
_cell.length_a   1.000
_cell.length_b   1.000
_cell.length_c   1.000
_cell.angle_alpha   90.00
_cell.angle_beta   90.00
_cell.angle_gamma   90.00
#
_symmetry.space_group_name_H-M   'P 1'
#
loop_
_entity.id
_entity.type
_entity.pdbx_description
1 polymer ?
#
loop_
_entity_poly.entity_id
_entity_poly.type
_entity_poly.pdbx_seq_one_letter_code
_entity_poly.pdbx_strand_id
1 'polypeptide(L)'
;IEFKEKDDSDIYFSPEKNNVIFASAIDGWGFNIAQFAVIYEKKLGVSRERLQKFLWGDFYLDPKTKKVITSKGLRGRNLKPLFVNFVLNNIWFIYNIAILNHDQEKLEKVVKSLKIRITPRELRSKDKKQLIKTVMSQWLPVANAVLLTVADKLPSPLESQKQRIESILDSAPGAELIDHQLRENMIDCCKNEKLSCYISKMLLIPTEELPENQKEALTHDELIERGRQARAAAAKAAEAVKMMEQVQNESDDMYARVSESKKIEEEPEFKF
;
A
#
# COMPACT_ATOMS: atom_id res chain seq x y z
N ILE A 1 -19.51 4.87 -29.58
CA ILE A 1 -20.15 3.96 -28.59
C ILE A 1 -21.36 4.72 -28.06
N GLU A 2 -22.56 4.36 -28.57
CA GLU A 2 -23.81 4.87 -28.00
C GLU A 2 -24.04 4.19 -26.65
N PHE A 3 -23.90 4.95 -25.59
CA PHE A 3 -24.28 4.53 -24.23
C PHE A 3 -25.81 4.39 -24.18
N LYS A 4 -26.30 3.18 -24.04
CA LYS A 4 -27.70 2.93 -23.73
C LYS A 4 -27.90 3.05 -22.22
N GLU A 5 -28.75 3.94 -21.77
CA GLU A 5 -29.09 4.19 -20.34
C GLU A 5 -29.43 2.92 -19.52
N LYS A 6 -29.78 1.83 -20.17
CA LYS A 6 -30.06 0.52 -19.51
C LYS A 6 -28.82 -0.26 -19.12
N ASP A 7 -27.67 -0.06 -19.80
CA ASP A 7 -26.43 -0.80 -19.55
C ASP A 7 -25.60 -0.17 -18.43
N ASP A 8 -25.94 1.03 -17.99
CA ASP A 8 -25.16 1.79 -17.00
C ASP A 8 -25.45 1.42 -15.54
N SER A 9 -26.49 0.64 -15.26
CA SER A 9 -26.89 0.35 -13.87
C SER A 9 -25.80 -0.37 -13.05
N ASP A 10 -24.93 -1.11 -13.72
CA ASP A 10 -23.84 -1.85 -13.07
C ASP A 10 -22.55 -1.00 -12.91
N ILE A 11 -22.47 0.12 -13.64
CA ILE A 11 -21.32 1.03 -13.61
C ILE A 11 -21.46 2.04 -12.47
N TYR A 12 -22.66 2.35 -12.01
CA TYR A 12 -22.87 3.33 -10.95
C TYR A 12 -22.38 2.87 -9.59
N PHE A 13 -21.44 3.63 -9.05
CA PHE A 13 -21.01 3.48 -7.67
C PHE A 13 -22.03 4.08 -6.73
N SER A 14 -22.57 3.27 -5.83
CA SER A 14 -23.49 3.71 -4.79
C SER A 14 -23.22 2.97 -3.48
N PRO A 15 -23.11 3.67 -2.36
CA PRO A 15 -22.90 3.04 -1.06
C PRO A 15 -23.96 2.00 -0.69
N GLU A 16 -25.21 2.18 -1.11
CA GLU A 16 -26.31 1.23 -0.90
C GLU A 16 -26.11 -0.08 -1.67
N LYS A 17 -25.39 -0.04 -2.81
CA LYS A 17 -25.02 -1.22 -3.61
C LYS A 17 -23.79 -1.96 -3.04
N ASN A 18 -23.18 -1.44 -2.00
CA ASN A 18 -21.98 -2.01 -1.36
C ASN A 18 -20.71 -2.03 -2.24
N ASN A 19 -20.67 -1.19 -3.27
CA ASN A 19 -19.52 -1.04 -4.16
C ASN A 19 -18.69 0.24 -3.86
N VAL A 20 -18.97 0.88 -2.72
CA VAL A 20 -18.25 2.07 -2.23
C VAL A 20 -17.75 1.81 -0.82
N ILE A 21 -16.49 2.13 -0.57
CA ILE A 21 -15.83 2.05 0.73
C ILE A 21 -15.47 3.47 1.18
N PHE A 22 -15.83 3.80 2.41
CA PHE A 22 -15.38 5.01 3.08
C PHE A 22 -14.14 4.68 3.90
N ALA A 23 -13.02 5.38 3.66
CA ALA A 23 -11.77 5.04 4.32
C ALA A 23 -10.91 6.25 4.63
N SER A 24 -10.07 6.12 5.66
CA SER A 24 -8.94 7.00 5.95
C SER A 24 -7.66 6.18 5.89
N ALA A 25 -6.83 6.41 4.86
CA ALA A 25 -5.55 5.72 4.70
C ALA A 25 -4.56 6.09 5.83
N ILE A 26 -4.59 7.35 6.28
CA ILE A 26 -3.70 7.85 7.34
C ILE A 26 -3.98 7.13 8.66
N ASP A 27 -5.26 6.96 9.01
CA ASP A 27 -5.69 6.37 10.28
C ASP A 27 -5.95 4.86 10.17
N GLY A 28 -5.83 4.29 8.96
CA GLY A 28 -5.88 2.85 8.71
C GLY A 28 -7.26 2.21 8.90
N TRP A 29 -8.34 2.98 8.80
CA TRP A 29 -9.69 2.46 8.91
C TRP A 29 -10.48 2.57 7.61
N GLY A 30 -11.45 1.69 7.45
CA GLY A 30 -12.40 1.73 6.34
C GLY A 30 -13.65 0.90 6.64
N PHE A 31 -14.76 1.28 6.01
CA PHE A 31 -16.02 0.57 6.13
C PHE A 31 -16.86 0.71 4.87
N ASN A 32 -17.78 -0.21 4.68
CA ASN A 32 -18.92 -0.09 3.79
C ASN A 32 -20.22 -0.04 4.60
N ILE A 33 -21.30 0.34 3.96
CA ILE A 33 -22.61 0.49 4.65
C ILE A 33 -23.12 -0.83 5.20
N ALA A 34 -22.86 -1.95 4.52
CA ALA A 34 -23.30 -3.25 4.96
C ALA A 34 -22.72 -3.65 6.33
N GLN A 35 -21.47 -3.25 6.64
CA GLN A 35 -20.88 -3.53 7.96
C GLN A 35 -21.65 -2.84 9.08
N PHE A 36 -22.04 -1.58 8.88
CA PHE A 36 -22.88 -0.88 9.85
C PHE A 36 -24.31 -1.44 9.89
N ALA A 37 -24.86 -1.86 8.76
CA ALA A 37 -26.16 -2.52 8.73
C ALA A 37 -26.16 -3.80 9.59
N VAL A 38 -25.12 -4.62 9.55
CA VAL A 38 -24.96 -5.81 10.42
C VAL A 38 -24.90 -5.45 11.91
N ILE A 39 -24.18 -4.37 12.26
CA ILE A 39 -24.09 -3.91 13.66
C ILE A 39 -25.44 -3.46 14.18
N TYR A 40 -26.20 -2.74 13.36
CA TYR A 40 -27.49 -2.19 13.76
C TYR A 40 -28.65 -3.18 13.63
N GLU A 41 -28.56 -4.18 12.77
CA GLU A 41 -29.53 -5.29 12.72
C GLU A 41 -29.70 -5.94 14.09
N LYS A 42 -28.60 -6.25 14.77
CA LYS A 42 -28.59 -6.84 16.12
C LYS A 42 -29.13 -5.89 17.18
N LYS A 43 -28.99 -4.57 17.01
CA LYS A 43 -29.43 -3.57 17.99
C LYS A 43 -30.87 -3.12 17.80
N LEU A 44 -31.35 -3.04 16.57
CA LEU A 44 -32.63 -2.45 16.21
C LEU A 44 -33.68 -3.50 15.82
N GLY A 45 -33.25 -4.74 15.55
CA GLY A 45 -34.18 -5.80 15.09
C GLY A 45 -34.75 -5.56 13.68
N VAL A 46 -34.10 -4.71 12.87
CA VAL A 46 -34.47 -4.39 11.48
C VAL A 46 -33.60 -5.18 10.55
N SER A 47 -34.15 -5.75 9.47
CA SER A 47 -33.39 -6.55 8.53
C SER A 47 -32.23 -5.75 7.89
N ARG A 48 -31.10 -6.41 7.71
CA ARG A 48 -29.87 -5.87 7.11
C ARG A 48 -30.13 -5.15 5.78
N GLU A 49 -30.92 -5.75 4.91
CA GLU A 49 -31.24 -5.20 3.59
C GLU A 49 -31.96 -3.86 3.66
N ARG A 50 -32.92 -3.74 4.58
CA ARG A 50 -33.63 -2.48 4.79
C ARG A 50 -32.72 -1.42 5.38
N LEU A 51 -31.87 -1.79 6.36
CA LEU A 51 -30.89 -0.88 6.94
C LEU A 51 -29.90 -0.39 5.90
N GLN A 52 -29.42 -1.26 5.02
CA GLN A 52 -28.48 -0.89 3.96
C GLN A 52 -29.07 0.16 3.02
N LYS A 53 -30.35 0.06 2.64
CA LYS A 53 -31.03 1.07 1.83
C LYS A 53 -31.23 2.39 2.57
N PHE A 54 -31.57 2.34 3.87
CA PHE A 54 -31.91 3.57 4.60
C PHE A 54 -30.72 4.28 5.23
N LEU A 55 -29.60 3.59 5.41
CA LEU A 55 -28.38 4.19 5.94
C LEU A 55 -27.73 5.18 4.96
N TRP A 56 -28.03 5.09 3.67
CA TRP A 56 -27.54 6.03 2.67
C TRP A 56 -28.68 6.78 2.01
N GLY A 57 -28.48 8.08 1.73
CA GLY A 57 -29.49 8.94 1.11
C GLY A 57 -30.23 9.81 2.12
N ASP A 58 -31.31 10.46 1.66
CA ASP A 58 -32.10 11.42 2.40
C ASP A 58 -33.15 10.76 3.31
N PHE A 59 -32.66 9.90 4.19
CA PHE A 59 -33.47 9.20 5.18
C PHE A 59 -33.18 9.72 6.59
N TYR A 60 -34.23 9.94 7.37
CA TYR A 60 -34.18 10.53 8.70
C TYR A 60 -34.95 9.66 9.69
N LEU A 61 -34.51 9.62 10.94
CA LEU A 61 -35.24 8.92 12.01
C LEU A 61 -36.07 9.94 12.78
N ASP A 62 -37.36 9.74 12.81
CA ASP A 62 -38.24 10.53 13.67
C ASP A 62 -38.11 10.04 15.13
N PRO A 63 -37.60 10.86 16.07
CA PRO A 63 -37.38 10.45 17.43
C PRO A 63 -38.67 10.10 18.20
N LYS A 64 -39.80 10.68 17.78
CA LYS A 64 -41.11 10.44 18.44
C LYS A 64 -41.74 9.12 18.01
N THR A 65 -41.79 8.88 16.70
CA THR A 65 -42.45 7.71 16.13
C THR A 65 -41.54 6.52 15.91
N LYS A 66 -40.21 6.73 16.01
CA LYS A 66 -39.15 5.77 15.68
C LYS A 66 -39.28 5.20 14.27
N LYS A 67 -39.92 5.94 13.36
CA LYS A 67 -40.07 5.57 11.96
C LYS A 67 -39.06 6.31 11.08
N VAL A 68 -38.61 5.65 10.00
CA VAL A 68 -37.79 6.28 8.98
C VAL A 68 -38.69 7.15 8.09
N ILE A 69 -38.31 8.40 7.91
CA ILE A 69 -38.99 9.39 7.05
C ILE A 69 -38.03 9.90 6.00
N THR A 70 -38.55 10.32 4.87
CA THR A 70 -37.81 10.99 3.80
C THR A 70 -37.76 12.50 4.02
N SER A 71 -37.02 13.24 3.19
CA SER A 71 -36.92 14.71 3.23
C SER A 71 -38.29 15.39 3.24
N LYS A 72 -39.28 14.87 2.50
CA LYS A 72 -40.65 15.36 2.50
C LYS A 72 -41.34 15.24 3.86
N GLY A 73 -40.99 14.24 4.65
CA GLY A 73 -41.54 14.00 5.99
C GLY A 73 -40.95 14.89 7.08
N LEU A 74 -39.89 15.65 6.79
CA LEU A 74 -39.23 16.55 7.76
C LEU A 74 -40.12 17.68 8.22
N ARG A 75 -40.99 18.20 7.35
CA ARG A 75 -41.92 19.33 7.65
C ARG A 75 -41.24 20.48 8.40
N GLY A 76 -40.05 20.94 7.90
CA GLY A 76 -39.25 21.98 8.52
C GLY A 76 -38.46 21.61 9.78
N ARG A 77 -38.48 20.37 10.22
CA ARG A 77 -37.66 19.89 11.36
C ARG A 77 -36.21 19.68 10.92
N ASN A 78 -35.27 20.19 11.71
CA ASN A 78 -33.83 19.99 11.46
C ASN A 78 -33.37 18.67 12.07
N LEU A 79 -33.59 17.55 11.35
CA LEU A 79 -33.10 16.23 11.73
C LEU A 79 -31.85 15.90 10.91
N LYS A 80 -30.92 15.18 11.52
CA LYS A 80 -29.73 14.68 10.82
C LYS A 80 -30.07 13.42 10.04
N PRO A 81 -29.51 13.19 8.84
CA PRO A 81 -29.67 11.96 8.09
C PRO A 81 -29.23 10.73 8.90
N LEU A 82 -29.79 9.57 8.58
CA LEU A 82 -29.46 8.31 9.25
C LEU A 82 -27.97 8.00 9.16
N PHE A 83 -27.36 8.24 8.01
CA PHE A 83 -25.92 8.04 7.84
C PHE A 83 -25.09 8.86 8.84
N VAL A 84 -25.48 10.14 9.04
CA VAL A 84 -24.81 10.99 10.03
C VAL A 84 -25.02 10.45 11.45
N ASN A 85 -26.24 10.10 11.80
CA ASN A 85 -26.56 9.67 13.16
C ASN A 85 -25.94 8.32 13.53
N PHE A 86 -26.00 7.35 12.62
CA PHE A 86 -25.61 5.98 12.95
C PHE A 86 -24.17 5.65 12.55
N VAL A 87 -23.59 6.38 11.61
CA VAL A 87 -22.24 6.13 11.12
C VAL A 87 -21.29 7.24 11.52
N LEU A 88 -21.44 8.44 10.97
CA LEU A 88 -20.48 9.52 11.13
C LEU A 88 -20.35 9.99 12.57
N ASN A 89 -21.47 10.16 13.29
CA ASN A 89 -21.41 10.60 14.68
C ASN A 89 -20.61 9.66 15.57
N ASN A 90 -20.62 8.35 15.33
CA ASN A 90 -19.83 7.39 16.10
C ASN A 90 -18.34 7.51 15.79
N ILE A 91 -17.98 7.71 14.53
CA ILE A 91 -16.60 7.94 14.12
C ILE A 91 -16.09 9.24 14.71
N TRP A 92 -16.83 10.35 14.51
CA TRP A 92 -16.49 11.65 15.05
C TRP A 92 -16.44 11.69 16.58
N PHE A 93 -17.27 10.91 17.25
CA PHE A 93 -17.22 10.78 18.71
C PHE A 93 -15.85 10.28 19.18
N ILE A 94 -15.30 9.27 18.53
CA ILE A 94 -13.94 8.77 18.87
C ILE A 94 -12.89 9.85 18.64
N TYR A 95 -12.92 10.54 17.50
CA TYR A 95 -11.99 11.65 17.24
C TYR A 95 -12.12 12.77 18.27
N ASN A 96 -13.34 13.15 18.62
CA ASN A 96 -13.59 14.21 19.62
C ASN A 96 -13.03 13.86 20.99
N ILE A 97 -13.27 12.65 21.50
CA ILE A 97 -12.78 12.26 22.83
C ILE A 97 -11.28 12.01 22.85
N ALA A 98 -10.68 11.54 21.74
CA ALA A 98 -9.25 11.23 21.70
C ALA A 98 -8.38 12.46 21.39
N ILE A 99 -8.81 13.33 20.45
CA ILE A 99 -8.01 14.49 20.01
C ILE A 99 -8.47 15.80 20.67
N LEU A 100 -9.77 16.12 20.57
CA LEU A 100 -10.24 17.46 20.94
C LEU A 100 -10.40 17.60 22.46
N ASN A 101 -11.15 16.72 23.08
CA ASN A 101 -11.50 16.85 24.50
C ASN A 101 -10.54 16.13 25.43
N HIS A 102 -9.69 15.25 24.91
CA HIS A 102 -8.75 14.41 25.67
C HIS A 102 -9.41 13.68 26.87
N ASP A 103 -10.66 13.23 26.68
CA ASP A 103 -11.44 12.57 27.73
C ASP A 103 -11.06 11.09 27.82
N GLN A 104 -10.10 10.81 28.67
CA GLN A 104 -9.55 9.47 28.83
C GLN A 104 -10.57 8.47 29.39
N GLU A 105 -11.44 8.91 30.30
CA GLU A 105 -12.45 8.01 30.88
C GLU A 105 -13.48 7.55 29.85
N LYS A 106 -13.94 8.47 29.01
CA LYS A 106 -14.86 8.10 27.92
C LYS A 106 -14.17 7.22 26.88
N LEU A 107 -12.90 7.51 26.57
CA LEU A 107 -12.14 6.68 25.64
C LEU A 107 -11.96 5.26 26.18
N GLU A 108 -11.67 5.06 27.47
CA GLU A 108 -11.60 3.75 28.09
C GLU A 108 -12.94 2.99 28.01
N LYS A 109 -14.05 3.67 28.24
CA LYS A 109 -15.40 3.07 28.12
C LYS A 109 -15.67 2.62 26.67
N VAL A 110 -15.29 3.43 25.69
CA VAL A 110 -15.43 3.10 24.25
C VAL A 110 -14.55 1.91 23.89
N VAL A 111 -13.29 1.92 24.26
CA VAL A 111 -12.34 0.81 24.02
C VAL A 111 -12.86 -0.50 24.60
N LYS A 112 -13.38 -0.48 25.83
CA LYS A 112 -14.00 -1.65 26.47
C LYS A 112 -15.26 -2.10 25.72
N SER A 113 -16.14 -1.17 25.34
CA SER A 113 -17.39 -1.49 24.64
C SER A 113 -17.18 -2.09 23.25
N LEU A 114 -16.15 -1.63 22.56
CA LEU A 114 -15.73 -2.12 21.24
C LEU A 114 -14.80 -3.35 21.31
N LYS A 115 -14.44 -3.78 22.51
CA LYS A 115 -13.53 -4.92 22.77
C LYS A 115 -12.17 -4.77 22.08
N ILE A 116 -11.66 -3.55 22.02
CA ILE A 116 -10.38 -3.21 21.40
C ILE A 116 -9.25 -3.57 22.37
N ARG A 117 -8.17 -4.16 21.87
CA ARG A 117 -6.97 -4.51 22.65
C ARG A 117 -5.97 -3.37 22.60
N ILE A 118 -5.92 -2.59 23.66
CA ILE A 118 -4.95 -1.50 23.82
C ILE A 118 -4.28 -1.64 25.17
N THR A 119 -2.96 -1.42 25.23
CA THR A 119 -2.23 -1.41 26.47
C THR A 119 -2.50 -0.11 27.26
N PRO A 120 -2.48 -0.13 28.62
CA PRO A 120 -2.64 1.08 29.41
C PRO A 120 -1.60 2.18 29.09
N ARG A 121 -0.42 1.77 28.61
CA ARG A 121 0.65 2.68 28.19
C ARG A 121 0.26 3.43 26.91
N GLU A 122 -0.26 2.73 25.92
CA GLU A 122 -0.74 3.34 24.65
C GLU A 122 -1.92 4.26 24.89
N LEU A 123 -2.85 3.87 25.76
CA LEU A 123 -4.02 4.66 26.10
C LEU A 123 -3.64 6.03 26.74
N ARG A 124 -2.55 6.07 27.51
CA ARG A 124 -2.01 7.29 28.15
C ARG A 124 -0.96 8.00 27.30
N SER A 125 -0.71 7.53 26.07
CA SER A 125 0.28 8.12 25.20
C SER A 125 -0.02 9.60 24.88
N LYS A 126 1.03 10.40 24.79
CA LYS A 126 0.95 11.79 24.30
C LYS A 126 0.68 11.84 22.80
N ASP A 127 1.06 10.81 22.06
CA ASP A 127 0.80 10.71 20.61
C ASP A 127 -0.64 10.28 20.35
N LYS A 128 -1.50 11.28 20.17
CA LYS A 128 -2.92 11.08 19.93
C LYS A 128 -3.20 10.53 18.53
N LYS A 129 -2.34 10.80 17.56
CA LYS A 129 -2.48 10.27 16.20
C LYS A 129 -2.28 8.75 16.18
N GLN A 130 -1.23 8.27 16.85
CA GLN A 130 -0.98 6.84 16.98
C GLN A 130 -2.09 6.15 17.76
N LEU A 131 -2.60 6.77 18.82
CA LEU A 131 -3.71 6.24 19.60
C LEU A 131 -4.97 6.05 18.74
N ILE A 132 -5.37 7.07 17.97
CA ILE A 132 -6.51 6.97 17.04
C ILE A 132 -6.28 5.88 16.03
N LYS A 133 -5.12 5.83 15.40
CA LYS A 133 -4.79 4.78 14.44
C LYS A 133 -4.96 3.39 15.05
N THR A 134 -4.49 3.18 16.26
CA THR A 134 -4.63 1.90 16.97
C THR A 134 -6.10 1.56 17.26
N VAL A 135 -6.89 2.54 17.71
CA VAL A 135 -8.32 2.35 18.00
C VAL A 135 -9.12 2.08 16.73
N MET A 136 -8.97 2.94 15.74
CA MET A 136 -9.78 2.91 14.52
C MET A 136 -9.45 1.72 13.64
N SER A 137 -8.18 1.34 13.49
CA SER A 137 -7.76 0.19 12.71
C SER A 137 -8.22 -1.15 13.30
N GLN A 138 -8.42 -1.23 14.61
CA GLN A 138 -8.99 -2.42 15.24
C GLN A 138 -10.53 -2.44 15.20
N TRP A 139 -11.17 -1.27 15.29
CA TRP A 139 -12.63 -1.18 15.21
C TRP A 139 -13.15 -1.40 13.79
N LEU A 140 -12.56 -0.70 12.82
CA LEU A 140 -12.94 -0.70 11.42
C LEU A 140 -11.71 -0.96 10.52
N PRO A 141 -11.13 -2.17 10.52
CA PRO A 141 -9.93 -2.44 9.73
C PRO A 141 -10.19 -2.25 8.24
N VAL A 142 -9.43 -1.37 7.59
CA VAL A 142 -9.57 -1.08 6.16
C VAL A 142 -9.41 -2.33 5.30
N ALA A 143 -8.50 -3.23 5.70
CA ALA A 143 -8.29 -4.50 4.99
C ALA A 143 -9.57 -5.34 4.92
N ASN A 144 -10.33 -5.45 6.02
CA ASN A 144 -11.59 -6.19 6.02
C ASN A 144 -12.63 -5.54 5.11
N ALA A 145 -12.75 -4.21 5.13
CA ALA A 145 -13.68 -3.51 4.24
C ALA A 145 -13.35 -3.76 2.76
N VAL A 146 -12.07 -3.66 2.40
CA VAL A 146 -11.61 -3.88 1.02
C VAL A 146 -11.80 -5.32 0.59
N LEU A 147 -11.27 -6.27 1.36
CA LEU A 147 -11.32 -7.69 1.00
C LEU A 147 -12.75 -8.25 0.92
N LEU A 148 -13.61 -7.85 1.83
CA LEU A 148 -15.03 -8.25 1.78
C LEU A 148 -15.75 -7.65 0.57
N THR A 149 -15.46 -6.39 0.23
CA THR A 149 -16.05 -5.77 -0.96
C THR A 149 -15.53 -6.40 -2.24
N VAL A 150 -14.23 -6.72 -2.31
CA VAL A 150 -13.63 -7.44 -3.44
C VAL A 150 -14.29 -8.81 -3.63
N ALA A 151 -14.42 -9.58 -2.55
CA ALA A 151 -15.04 -10.91 -2.60
C ALA A 151 -16.53 -10.89 -2.98
N ASP A 152 -17.25 -9.80 -2.64
CA ASP A 152 -18.69 -9.65 -2.91
C ASP A 152 -18.98 -9.07 -4.30
N LYS A 153 -18.12 -8.18 -4.79
CA LYS A 153 -18.43 -7.35 -5.98
C LYS A 153 -17.58 -7.62 -7.21
N LEU A 154 -16.34 -8.10 -7.04
CA LEU A 154 -15.54 -8.38 -8.20
C LEU A 154 -15.84 -9.77 -8.75
N PRO A 155 -16.07 -9.89 -10.06
CA PRO A 155 -16.26 -11.19 -10.69
C PRO A 155 -14.97 -12.02 -10.61
N SER A 156 -15.10 -13.32 -10.57
CA SER A 156 -13.95 -14.23 -10.72
C SER A 156 -13.28 -14.02 -12.08
N PRO A 157 -12.00 -14.42 -12.25
CA PRO A 157 -11.32 -14.32 -13.55
C PRO A 157 -12.11 -14.96 -14.69
N LEU A 158 -12.76 -16.10 -14.43
CA LEU A 158 -13.55 -16.83 -15.41
C LEU A 158 -14.82 -16.04 -15.81
N GLU A 159 -15.53 -15.48 -14.85
CA GLU A 159 -16.71 -14.65 -15.12
C GLU A 159 -16.34 -13.34 -15.81
N SER A 160 -15.25 -12.70 -15.38
CA SER A 160 -14.73 -11.50 -16.02
C SER A 160 -14.29 -11.75 -17.46
N GLN A 161 -13.68 -12.92 -17.72
CA GLN A 161 -13.28 -13.32 -19.07
C GLN A 161 -14.48 -13.39 -20.00
N LYS A 162 -15.53 -14.10 -19.62
CA LYS A 162 -16.76 -14.23 -20.40
C LYS A 162 -17.39 -12.89 -20.77
N GLN A 163 -17.34 -11.92 -19.86
CA GLN A 163 -17.94 -10.60 -20.10
C GLN A 163 -17.09 -9.68 -20.98
N ARG A 164 -15.77 -9.81 -20.91
CA ARG A 164 -14.86 -8.81 -21.50
C ARG A 164 -14.17 -9.27 -22.78
N ILE A 165 -13.98 -10.57 -22.94
CA ILE A 165 -13.11 -11.08 -24.02
C ILE A 165 -13.67 -10.78 -25.39
N GLU A 166 -14.98 -10.84 -25.58
CA GLU A 166 -15.61 -10.55 -26.87
C GLU A 166 -15.30 -9.14 -27.34
N SER A 167 -15.51 -8.15 -26.49
CA SER A 167 -15.23 -6.75 -26.84
C SER A 167 -13.73 -6.49 -27.07
N ILE A 168 -12.85 -7.20 -26.36
CA ILE A 168 -11.39 -7.11 -26.55
C ILE A 168 -11.00 -7.72 -27.89
N LEU A 169 -11.54 -8.90 -28.23
CA LEU A 169 -11.27 -9.57 -29.49
C LEU A 169 -11.80 -8.77 -30.68
N ASP A 170 -13.01 -8.22 -30.59
CA ASP A 170 -13.60 -7.42 -31.66
C ASP A 170 -12.86 -6.09 -31.91
N SER A 171 -12.23 -5.54 -30.90
CA SER A 171 -11.40 -4.34 -31.02
C SER A 171 -9.94 -4.60 -31.41
N ALA A 172 -9.51 -5.86 -31.39
CA ALA A 172 -8.13 -6.21 -31.71
C ALA A 172 -7.83 -6.12 -33.23
N PRO A 173 -6.67 -5.59 -33.62
CA PRO A 173 -6.22 -5.65 -35.00
C PRO A 173 -6.13 -7.11 -35.47
N GLY A 174 -6.80 -7.45 -36.59
CA GLY A 174 -6.80 -8.82 -37.09
C GLY A 174 -7.82 -9.76 -36.45
N ALA A 175 -8.84 -9.24 -35.78
CA ALA A 175 -9.93 -10.00 -35.17
C ALA A 175 -10.56 -11.03 -36.14
N GLU A 176 -10.60 -10.69 -37.44
CA GLU A 176 -11.14 -11.53 -38.53
C GLU A 176 -10.30 -12.79 -38.77
N LEU A 177 -9.03 -12.78 -38.37
CA LEU A 177 -8.10 -13.91 -38.56
C LEU A 177 -8.14 -14.91 -37.38
N ILE A 178 -8.89 -14.59 -36.33
CA ILE A 178 -9.02 -15.47 -35.17
C ILE A 178 -10.00 -16.58 -35.50
N ASP A 179 -9.51 -17.83 -35.43
CA ASP A 179 -10.33 -19.02 -35.64
C ASP A 179 -11.46 -19.08 -34.60
N HIS A 180 -12.64 -19.51 -35.04
CA HIS A 180 -13.84 -19.61 -34.21
C HIS A 180 -13.61 -20.50 -32.96
N GLN A 181 -12.94 -21.66 -33.16
CA GLN A 181 -12.59 -22.56 -32.05
C GLN A 181 -11.70 -21.89 -31.02
N LEU A 182 -10.69 -21.13 -31.47
CA LEU A 182 -9.81 -20.39 -30.59
C LEU A 182 -10.57 -19.31 -29.81
N ARG A 183 -11.50 -18.61 -30.48
CA ARG A 183 -12.35 -17.59 -29.86
C ARG A 183 -13.21 -18.18 -28.73
N GLU A 184 -13.87 -19.31 -28.99
CA GLU A 184 -14.69 -20.02 -27.99
C GLU A 184 -13.82 -20.49 -26.78
N ASN A 185 -12.65 -21.06 -27.06
CA ASN A 185 -11.72 -21.50 -26.02
C ASN A 185 -11.23 -20.33 -25.15
N MET A 186 -11.06 -19.14 -25.74
CA MET A 186 -10.70 -17.93 -25.00
C MET A 186 -11.86 -17.41 -24.13
N ILE A 187 -13.10 -17.46 -24.63
CA ILE A 187 -14.30 -17.06 -23.88
C ILE A 187 -14.50 -18.00 -22.68
N ASP A 188 -14.36 -19.29 -22.88
CA ASP A 188 -14.60 -20.30 -21.85
C ASP A 188 -13.38 -20.57 -20.94
N CYS A 189 -12.25 -19.93 -21.20
CA CYS A 189 -11.00 -20.15 -20.44
C CYS A 189 -10.59 -21.63 -20.39
N CYS A 190 -10.62 -22.32 -21.52
CA CYS A 190 -10.30 -23.75 -21.60
C CYS A 190 -8.83 -24.02 -21.20
N LYS A 191 -8.63 -24.80 -20.14
CA LYS A 191 -7.28 -25.03 -19.56
C LYS A 191 -6.37 -25.90 -20.42
N ASN A 192 -6.93 -26.76 -21.26
CA ASN A 192 -6.17 -27.76 -22.03
C ASN A 192 -5.92 -27.34 -23.49
N GLU A 193 -6.28 -26.12 -23.82
CA GLU A 193 -6.19 -25.58 -25.16
C GLU A 193 -4.96 -24.67 -25.33
N LYS A 194 -4.77 -24.12 -26.52
CA LYS A 194 -3.64 -23.25 -26.85
C LYS A 194 -3.59 -22.02 -25.96
N LEU A 195 -2.42 -21.69 -25.47
CA LEU A 195 -2.18 -20.46 -24.70
C LEU A 195 -2.38 -19.25 -25.60
N SER A 196 -3.24 -18.35 -25.18
CA SER A 196 -3.50 -17.07 -25.85
C SER A 196 -3.11 -15.91 -24.95
N CYS A 197 -2.44 -14.92 -25.53
CA CYS A 197 -2.00 -13.73 -24.81
C CYS A 197 -2.47 -12.47 -25.54
N TYR A 198 -2.99 -11.52 -24.79
CA TYR A 198 -3.34 -10.20 -25.29
C TYR A 198 -2.30 -9.18 -24.82
N ILE A 199 -1.65 -8.50 -25.79
CA ILE A 199 -0.67 -7.44 -25.50
C ILE A 199 -1.42 -6.13 -25.27
N SER A 200 -1.61 -5.76 -24.02
CA SER A 200 -2.31 -4.53 -23.67
C SER A 200 -1.44 -3.29 -23.74
N LYS A 201 -0.13 -3.43 -23.52
CA LYS A 201 0.82 -2.32 -23.46
C LYS A 201 2.24 -2.79 -23.72
N MET A 202 3.00 -2.01 -24.49
CA MET A 202 4.44 -2.14 -24.61
C MET A 202 5.12 -1.04 -23.78
N LEU A 203 6.08 -1.42 -22.94
CA LEU A 203 6.86 -0.50 -22.12
C LEU A 203 8.29 -0.51 -22.59
N LEU A 204 8.86 0.68 -22.79
CA LEU A 204 10.29 0.82 -23.01
C LEU A 204 10.99 0.73 -21.65
N ILE A 205 11.80 -0.30 -21.46
CA ILE A 205 12.59 -0.52 -20.25
C ILE A 205 14.07 -0.38 -20.63
N PRO A 206 14.85 0.45 -19.94
CA PRO A 206 16.30 0.51 -20.13
C PRO A 206 16.94 -0.88 -19.90
N THR A 207 17.95 -1.21 -20.68
CA THR A 207 18.62 -2.53 -20.62
C THR A 207 19.14 -2.85 -19.21
N GLU A 208 19.52 -1.80 -18.47
CA GLU A 208 20.04 -1.91 -17.09
C GLU A 208 18.98 -2.36 -16.08
N GLU A 209 17.70 -2.06 -16.35
CA GLU A 209 16.56 -2.40 -15.48
C GLU A 209 15.94 -3.76 -15.80
N LEU A 210 16.41 -4.43 -16.86
CA LEU A 210 15.92 -5.77 -17.17
C LEU A 210 16.28 -6.76 -16.04
N PRO A 211 15.39 -7.70 -15.70
CA PRO A 211 15.62 -8.68 -14.62
C PRO A 211 16.94 -9.45 -14.81
N GLU A 212 17.33 -9.73 -16.06
CA GLU A 212 18.55 -10.44 -16.42
C GLU A 212 19.82 -9.64 -16.09
N ASN A 213 19.74 -8.33 -16.11
CA ASN A 213 20.83 -7.40 -15.85
C ASN A 213 20.78 -6.79 -14.44
N GLN A 214 19.72 -6.99 -13.71
CA GLN A 214 19.65 -6.60 -12.30
C GLN A 214 20.61 -7.47 -11.51
N LYS A 215 21.66 -6.86 -10.98
CA LYS A 215 22.54 -7.52 -10.01
C LYS A 215 21.65 -7.95 -8.85
N GLU A 216 21.65 -9.24 -8.54
CA GLU A 216 20.99 -9.75 -7.36
C GLU A 216 21.39 -8.88 -6.16
N ALA A 217 20.39 -8.40 -5.44
CA ALA A 217 20.64 -7.62 -4.24
C ALA A 217 21.42 -8.53 -3.27
N LEU A 218 22.68 -8.17 -3.05
CA LEU A 218 23.56 -8.93 -2.15
C LEU A 218 22.86 -9.08 -0.79
N THR A 219 22.87 -10.26 -0.27
CA THR A 219 22.37 -10.52 1.08
C THR A 219 23.22 -9.74 2.10
N HIS A 220 22.68 -9.52 3.28
CA HIS A 220 23.39 -8.79 4.35
C HIS A 220 24.75 -9.43 4.67
N ASP A 221 24.83 -10.75 4.64
CA ASP A 221 26.04 -11.51 4.91
C ASP A 221 27.08 -11.36 3.78
N GLU A 222 26.63 -11.35 2.54
CA GLU A 222 27.49 -11.09 1.37
C GLU A 222 28.05 -9.65 1.36
N LEU A 223 27.26 -8.67 1.79
CA LEU A 223 27.71 -7.29 1.95
C LEU A 223 28.79 -7.15 3.02
N ILE A 224 28.63 -7.87 4.16
CA ILE A 224 29.62 -7.91 5.24
C ILE A 224 30.92 -8.56 4.72
N GLU A 225 30.81 -9.70 4.05
CA GLU A 225 31.97 -10.44 3.51
C GLU A 225 32.72 -9.62 2.47
N ARG A 226 32.01 -8.94 1.57
CA ARG A 226 32.58 -8.04 0.56
C ARG A 226 33.27 -6.82 1.19
N GLY A 227 32.66 -6.28 2.24
CA GLY A 227 33.29 -5.20 3.04
C GLY A 227 34.56 -5.66 3.75
N ARG A 228 34.61 -6.90 4.24
CA ARG A 228 35.78 -7.53 4.86
C ARG A 228 36.90 -7.76 3.86
N GLN A 229 36.56 -8.28 2.68
CA GLN A 229 37.53 -8.48 1.58
C GLN A 229 38.10 -7.17 1.06
N ALA A 230 37.27 -6.14 0.91
CA ALA A 230 37.74 -4.82 0.49
C ALA A 230 38.71 -4.19 1.51
N ARG A 231 38.44 -4.33 2.80
CA ARG A 231 39.35 -3.87 3.87
C ARG A 231 40.66 -4.64 3.88
N ALA A 232 40.62 -5.96 3.67
CA ALA A 232 41.82 -6.79 3.60
C ALA A 232 42.67 -6.44 2.37
N ALA A 233 42.04 -6.17 1.21
CA ALA A 233 42.72 -5.74 0.02
C ALA A 233 43.36 -4.35 0.20
N ALA A 234 42.65 -3.41 0.81
CA ALA A 234 43.18 -2.06 1.12
C ALA A 234 44.37 -2.13 2.10
N ALA A 235 44.30 -3.00 3.12
CA ALA A 235 45.42 -3.20 4.05
C ALA A 235 46.66 -3.75 3.35
N LYS A 236 46.51 -4.75 2.47
CA LYS A 236 47.62 -5.29 1.65
C LYS A 236 48.21 -4.25 0.71
N ALA A 237 47.36 -3.42 0.10
CA ALA A 237 47.83 -2.34 -0.76
C ALA A 237 48.62 -1.28 0.04
N ALA A 238 48.15 -0.93 1.23
CA ALA A 238 48.88 0.01 2.10
C ALA A 238 50.22 -0.56 2.61
N GLU A 239 50.32 -1.86 2.89
CA GLU A 239 51.59 -2.52 3.23
C GLU A 239 52.53 -2.52 2.03
N ALA A 240 52.04 -2.81 0.82
CA ALA A 240 52.89 -2.77 -0.39
C ALA A 240 53.42 -1.36 -0.66
N VAL A 241 52.63 -0.31 -0.46
CA VAL A 241 53.08 1.07 -0.58
C VAL A 241 54.16 1.38 0.45
N LYS A 242 53.99 1.01 1.72
CA LYS A 242 55.00 1.20 2.75
C LYS A 242 56.30 0.46 2.46
N MET A 243 56.24 -0.78 1.92
CA MET A 243 57.44 -1.50 1.47
C MET A 243 58.13 -0.80 0.33
N MET A 244 57.38 -0.26 -0.65
CA MET A 244 57.99 0.53 -1.74
C MET A 244 58.64 1.81 -1.24
N GLU A 245 58.03 2.54 -0.31
CA GLU A 245 58.62 3.70 0.32
C GLU A 245 59.91 3.38 1.11
N GLN A 246 59.93 2.24 1.83
CA GLN A 246 61.15 1.79 2.53
C GLN A 246 62.28 1.45 1.56
N VAL A 247 61.99 0.72 0.47
CA VAL A 247 62.99 0.39 -0.55
C VAL A 247 63.51 1.68 -1.25
N GLN A 248 62.63 2.66 -1.48
CA GLN A 248 63.00 3.92 -2.05
C GLN A 248 63.91 4.73 -1.12
N ASN A 249 63.58 4.82 0.16
CA ASN A 249 64.40 5.47 1.17
C ASN A 249 65.75 4.78 1.35
N GLU A 250 65.84 3.45 1.34
CA GLU A 250 67.10 2.70 1.42
C GLU A 250 67.96 2.90 0.17
N SER A 251 67.34 3.01 -1.02
CA SER A 251 68.09 3.32 -2.24
C SER A 251 68.62 4.78 -2.25
N ASP A 252 67.84 5.74 -1.78
CA ASP A 252 68.23 7.13 -1.66
C ASP A 252 69.37 7.32 -0.62
N ASP A 253 69.33 6.60 0.53
CA ASP A 253 70.41 6.57 1.51
C ASP A 253 71.69 5.93 0.95
N MET A 254 71.57 4.88 0.14
CA MET A 254 72.69 4.26 -0.55
C MET A 254 73.34 5.21 -1.59
N TYR A 255 72.51 5.95 -2.36
CA TYR A 255 73.00 6.96 -3.28
C TYR A 255 73.66 8.12 -2.56
N ALA A 256 73.16 8.56 -1.42
CA ALA A 256 73.76 9.60 -0.59
C ALA A 256 75.14 9.15 -0.07
N ARG A 257 75.30 7.92 0.47
CA ARG A 257 76.57 7.36 0.94
C ARG A 257 77.59 7.19 -0.19
N VAL A 258 77.18 6.79 -1.37
CA VAL A 258 78.05 6.68 -2.56
C VAL A 258 78.52 8.08 -3.06
N SER A 259 77.68 9.07 -2.94
CA SER A 259 78.07 10.46 -3.33
C SER A 259 78.99 11.11 -2.29
N GLU A 260 78.87 10.77 -0.98
CA GLU A 260 79.80 11.22 0.05
C GLU A 260 81.16 10.54 -0.06
N SER A 261 81.24 9.22 -0.37
CA SER A 261 82.52 8.54 -0.59
C SER A 261 83.24 9.04 -1.85
N LYS A 262 82.54 9.45 -2.89
CA LYS A 262 83.17 10.10 -4.04
C LYS A 262 83.73 11.51 -3.80
N LYS A 263 83.13 12.25 -2.83
CA LYS A 263 83.66 13.59 -2.43
C LYS A 263 84.93 13.53 -1.60
N ILE A 264 85.23 12.37 -0.97
CA ILE A 264 86.45 12.20 -0.18
C ILE A 264 87.65 11.81 -1.06
N GLU A 265 87.44 11.29 -2.26
CA GLU A 265 88.55 10.97 -3.23
C GLU A 265 88.97 12.08 -4.15
N GLU A 266 88.35 13.27 -4.16
CA GLU A 266 88.69 14.41 -5.02
C GLU A 266 89.28 15.63 -4.24
N GLU A 267 90.15 15.44 -3.26
CA GLU A 267 91.04 16.51 -2.85
C GLU A 267 92.48 16.33 -3.48
N PRO A 268 92.84 17.06 -4.49
CA PRO A 268 94.23 17.03 -4.94
C PRO A 268 95.03 17.95 -4.04
N GLU A 269 96.04 17.36 -3.38
CA GLU A 269 97.21 18.12 -2.89
C GLU A 269 97.90 18.79 -4.05
N PHE A 270 97.93 20.11 -4.06
CA PHE A 270 99.00 20.85 -4.72
C PHE A 270 99.47 22.03 -3.88
N LYS A 271 100.68 21.84 -3.27
CA LYS A 271 101.55 22.93 -2.86
C LYS A 271 102.39 23.26 -4.05
N PHE A 272 102.45 24.57 -4.39
CA PHE A 272 103.65 25.41 -4.54
C PHE A 272 103.25 26.87 -4.46
#